data_5096486c5257cb6707c46343ef5a36d6
#
_entry.id   5096486c5257cb6707c46343ef5a36d6
#
_cell.length_a   1.000
_cell.length_b   1.000
_cell.length_c   1.000
_cell.angle_alpha   90.00
_cell.angle_beta   90.00
_cell.angle_gamma   90.00
#
_symmetry.space_group_name_H-M   'P 1'
#
loop_
_entity.id
_entity.type
_entity.pdbx_description
1 polymer ?
#
loop_
_entity_poly.entity_id
_entity_poly.type
_entity_poly.pdbx_seq_one_letter_code
_entity_poly.pdbx_strand_id
1 'polypeptide(L)'
;MKWLIVTADDFGASCGINRGIVQAHREGILTAASLLVNRPASEEAAALGRECLSMSLGVHLELDADDPERVPAQLERQLARFQELVRAAPTHVDSHHDVHRDPRVLPHLLAWTGRAGVPVRGHSRVRHLRKFYGQWGGETHLEQIGVEGLLRLLDAEVREGVTELNCHPGYVEPGFRSSYAGEREVELRTLCDHRVHQAILDREIRLIGFRDLRRAEGL
;
A
#
# COMPACT_ATOMS: atom_id res chain seq x y z
N MET A 1 7.21 -21.54 -2.51
CA MET A 1 7.97 -20.30 -2.85
C MET A 1 7.37 -19.13 -2.12
N LYS A 2 8.18 -18.22 -1.59
CA LYS A 2 7.76 -17.03 -0.83
C LYS A 2 7.72 -15.82 -1.77
N TRP A 3 6.57 -15.13 -1.85
CA TRP A 3 6.39 -13.93 -2.63
C TRP A 3 6.01 -12.78 -1.71
N LEU A 4 6.57 -11.59 -1.92
CA LEU A 4 6.27 -10.40 -1.13
C LEU A 4 5.87 -9.24 -2.05
N ILE A 5 4.71 -8.65 -1.76
CA ILE A 5 4.28 -7.36 -2.28
C ILE A 5 4.51 -6.34 -1.16
N VAL A 6 5.18 -5.24 -1.46
CA VAL A 6 5.35 -4.12 -0.53
C VAL A 6 4.57 -2.94 -1.08
N THR A 7 3.48 -2.57 -0.38
CA THR A 7 2.52 -1.56 -0.82
C THR A 7 2.64 -0.31 0.03
N ALA A 8 2.96 0.83 -0.58
CA ALA A 8 2.88 2.12 0.09
C ALA A 8 1.47 2.69 0.04
N ASP A 9 0.92 3.00 1.19
CA ASP A 9 -0.34 3.71 1.34
C ASP A 9 -0.13 5.23 1.20
N ASP A 10 -1.23 5.99 1.04
CA ASP A 10 -1.27 7.46 0.99
C ASP A 10 -0.55 8.10 -0.21
N PHE A 11 -0.30 7.41 -1.31
CA PHE A 11 0.21 8.04 -2.52
C PHE A 11 -0.76 9.13 -2.99
N GLY A 12 -0.31 10.36 -3.15
CA GLY A 12 -1.14 11.53 -3.45
C GLY A 12 -1.47 12.43 -2.24
N ALA A 13 -1.14 12.03 -1.02
CA ALA A 13 -1.41 12.82 0.18
C ALA A 13 -0.66 14.17 0.18
N SER A 14 0.61 14.18 -0.21
CA SER A 14 1.45 15.38 -0.40
C SER A 14 2.61 15.10 -1.36
N CYS A 15 3.23 16.16 -1.87
CA CYS A 15 4.41 16.01 -2.74
C CYS A 15 5.58 15.31 -2.02
N GLY A 16 5.77 15.56 -0.72
CA GLY A 16 6.79 14.87 0.08
C GLY A 16 6.52 13.37 0.22
N ILE A 17 5.26 12.98 0.45
CA ILE A 17 4.87 11.57 0.48
C ILE A 17 5.10 10.94 -0.91
N ASN A 18 4.71 11.61 -1.98
CA ASN A 18 4.92 11.14 -3.35
C ASN A 18 6.40 10.86 -3.63
N ARG A 19 7.28 11.82 -3.30
CA ARG A 19 8.73 11.65 -3.48
C ARG A 19 9.29 10.46 -2.71
N GLY A 20 8.88 10.29 -1.43
CA GLY A 20 9.34 9.16 -0.61
C GLY A 20 8.88 7.81 -1.16
N ILE A 21 7.64 7.70 -1.63
CA ILE A 21 7.11 6.48 -2.24
C ILE A 21 7.88 6.12 -3.52
N VAL A 22 8.11 7.11 -4.40
CA VAL A 22 8.89 6.89 -5.64
C VAL A 22 10.33 6.50 -5.32
N GLN A 23 10.95 7.09 -4.30
CA GLN A 23 12.28 6.71 -3.86
C GLN A 23 12.30 5.28 -3.31
N ALA A 24 11.35 4.91 -2.43
CA ALA A 24 11.25 3.55 -1.91
C ALA A 24 11.05 2.51 -3.02
N HIS A 25 10.41 2.89 -4.13
CA HIS A 25 10.27 2.03 -5.31
C HIS A 25 11.56 1.93 -6.13
N ARG A 26 12.27 3.04 -6.35
CA ARG A 26 13.48 3.08 -7.20
C ARG A 26 14.72 2.55 -6.51
N GLU A 27 14.86 2.81 -5.21
CA GLU A 27 16.06 2.54 -4.41
C GLU A 27 15.83 1.47 -3.35
N GLY A 28 14.57 1.13 -3.06
CA GLY A 28 14.17 0.21 -1.99
C GLY A 28 13.42 -1.02 -2.51
N ILE A 29 12.65 -1.60 -1.61
CA ILE A 29 11.92 -2.86 -1.85
C ILE A 29 10.45 -2.66 -2.23
N LEU A 30 9.98 -1.42 -2.43
CA LEU A 30 8.58 -1.13 -2.71
C LEU A 30 8.17 -1.58 -4.11
N THR A 31 7.05 -2.31 -4.22
CA THR A 31 6.55 -2.88 -5.48
C THR A 31 5.18 -2.37 -5.90
N ALA A 32 4.45 -1.75 -4.98
CA ALA A 32 3.09 -1.26 -5.21
C ALA A 32 2.82 0.03 -4.43
N ALA A 33 1.85 0.81 -4.89
CA ALA A 33 1.35 1.97 -4.16
C ALA A 33 -0.17 2.10 -4.32
N SER A 34 -0.85 2.56 -3.27
CA SER A 34 -2.28 2.82 -3.24
C SER A 34 -2.55 4.32 -3.29
N LEU A 35 -3.19 4.77 -4.37
CA LEU A 35 -3.40 6.18 -4.70
C LEU A 35 -4.66 6.73 -4.03
N LEU A 36 -4.51 7.79 -3.25
CA LEU A 36 -5.58 8.69 -2.81
C LEU A 36 -5.93 9.61 -3.99
N VAL A 37 -7.15 9.53 -4.51
CA VAL A 37 -7.53 10.24 -5.74
C VAL A 37 -8.07 11.65 -5.53
N ASN A 38 -8.42 12.01 -4.28
CA ASN A 38 -9.06 13.28 -3.93
C ASN A 38 -8.15 14.22 -3.12
N ARG A 39 -6.86 13.91 -3.02
CA ARG A 39 -5.91 14.70 -2.24
C ARG A 39 -5.17 15.73 -3.12
N PRO A 40 -4.58 16.78 -2.53
CA PRO A 40 -3.97 17.86 -3.31
C PRO A 40 -2.85 17.41 -4.27
N ALA A 41 -2.12 16.35 -3.92
CA ALA A 41 -0.99 15.84 -4.72
C ALA A 41 -1.35 14.59 -5.56
N SER A 42 -2.64 14.27 -5.72
CA SER A 42 -3.09 13.07 -6.46
C SER A 42 -2.70 13.10 -7.94
N GLU A 43 -2.74 14.25 -8.59
CA GLU A 43 -2.37 14.41 -10.01
C GLU A 43 -0.87 14.18 -10.23
N GLU A 44 -0.03 14.74 -9.35
CA GLU A 44 1.40 14.50 -9.35
C GLU A 44 1.71 13.01 -9.10
N ALA A 45 1.07 12.41 -8.08
CA ALA A 45 1.24 11.00 -7.77
C ALA A 45 0.90 10.11 -8.97
N ALA A 46 -0.23 10.36 -9.62
CA ALA A 46 -0.64 9.60 -10.79
C ALA A 46 0.33 9.77 -11.97
N ALA A 47 0.89 10.96 -12.18
CA ALA A 47 1.91 11.20 -13.20
C ALA A 47 3.19 10.39 -12.91
N LEU A 48 3.71 10.50 -11.69
CA LEU A 48 4.87 9.73 -11.21
C LEU A 48 4.64 8.21 -11.30
N GLY A 49 3.44 7.76 -10.91
CA GLY A 49 3.09 6.35 -10.99
C GLY A 49 3.03 5.80 -12.41
N ARG A 50 2.62 6.61 -13.39
CA ARG A 50 2.68 6.22 -14.82
C ARG A 50 4.10 6.11 -15.34
N GLU A 51 5.06 6.86 -14.78
CA GLU A 51 6.48 6.76 -15.12
C GLU A 51 7.15 5.54 -14.48
N CYS A 52 6.67 5.09 -13.33
CA CYS A 52 7.17 3.92 -12.61
C CYS A 52 6.49 2.63 -13.12
N LEU A 53 6.84 2.18 -14.33
CA LEU A 53 6.16 1.08 -15.03
C LEU A 53 6.16 -0.25 -14.27
N SER A 54 7.14 -0.50 -13.42
CA SER A 54 7.24 -1.70 -12.57
C SER A 54 6.41 -1.62 -11.28
N MET A 55 5.95 -0.42 -10.88
CA MET A 55 5.13 -0.23 -9.70
C MET A 55 3.66 -0.54 -10.00
N SER A 56 3.06 -1.44 -9.25
CA SER A 56 1.61 -1.69 -9.31
C SER A 56 0.86 -0.54 -8.65
N LEU A 57 -0.13 0.02 -9.34
CA LEU A 57 -0.97 1.09 -8.78
C LEU A 57 -2.36 0.58 -8.44
N GLY A 58 -2.74 0.70 -7.17
CA GLY A 58 -4.07 0.47 -6.66
C GLY A 58 -4.75 1.76 -6.24
N VAL A 59 -6.01 1.67 -5.83
CA VAL A 59 -6.77 2.79 -5.28
C VAL A 59 -6.86 2.70 -3.77
N HIS A 60 -6.49 3.79 -3.08
CA HIS A 60 -6.63 3.98 -1.64
C HIS A 60 -7.92 4.74 -1.37
N LEU A 61 -8.98 4.01 -1.06
CA LEU A 61 -10.32 4.58 -0.95
C LEU A 61 -10.49 5.37 0.36
N GLU A 62 -11.11 6.52 0.25
CA GLU A 62 -11.60 7.30 1.38
C GLU A 62 -13.11 7.11 1.49
N LEU A 63 -13.54 6.27 2.43
CA LEU A 63 -14.92 5.85 2.61
C LEU A 63 -15.45 6.29 3.99
N ASP A 64 -16.72 6.64 4.04
CA ASP A 64 -17.40 7.00 5.26
C ASP A 64 -18.19 5.80 5.80
N ALA A 65 -17.67 5.19 6.88
CA ALA A 65 -18.34 4.08 7.55
C ALA A 65 -19.57 4.50 8.36
N ASP A 66 -19.70 5.78 8.70
CA ASP A 66 -20.85 6.29 9.44
C ASP A 66 -22.07 6.48 8.54
N ASP A 67 -21.87 6.59 7.21
CA ASP A 67 -22.92 6.61 6.20
C ASP A 67 -22.72 5.53 5.12
N PRO A 68 -22.98 4.24 5.46
CA PRO A 68 -22.74 3.12 4.55
C PRO A 68 -23.57 3.18 3.25
N GLU A 69 -24.72 3.85 3.26
CA GLU A 69 -25.57 4.00 2.07
C GLU A 69 -24.89 4.81 0.96
N ARG A 70 -23.95 5.67 1.33
CA ARG A 70 -23.15 6.47 0.37
C ARG A 70 -21.94 5.72 -0.18
N VAL A 71 -21.55 4.60 0.42
CA VAL A 71 -20.34 3.85 0.01
C VAL A 71 -20.35 3.49 -1.48
N PRO A 72 -21.47 2.98 -2.08
CA PRO A 72 -21.48 2.70 -3.52
C PRO A 72 -21.13 3.91 -4.38
N ALA A 73 -21.73 5.06 -4.08
CA ALA A 73 -21.49 6.29 -4.83
C ALA A 73 -20.08 6.87 -4.58
N GLN A 74 -19.53 6.73 -3.37
CA GLN A 74 -18.15 7.12 -3.06
C GLN A 74 -17.16 6.24 -3.82
N LEU A 75 -17.41 4.93 -3.87
CA LEU A 75 -16.60 3.96 -4.59
C LEU A 75 -16.58 4.27 -6.09
N GLU A 76 -17.74 4.41 -6.72
CA GLU A 76 -17.85 4.73 -8.15
C GLU A 76 -17.10 6.00 -8.53
N ARG A 77 -17.29 7.09 -7.76
CA ARG A 77 -16.61 8.36 -8.02
C ARG A 77 -15.08 8.24 -7.92
N GLN A 78 -14.58 7.55 -6.89
CA GLN A 78 -13.14 7.41 -6.69
C GLN A 78 -12.51 6.48 -7.73
N LEU A 79 -13.20 5.44 -8.16
CA LEU A 79 -12.74 4.57 -9.24
C LEU A 79 -12.72 5.29 -10.59
N ALA A 80 -13.75 6.08 -10.89
CA ALA A 80 -13.77 6.92 -12.09
C ALA A 80 -12.61 7.92 -12.09
N ARG A 81 -12.39 8.61 -10.94
CA ARG A 81 -11.28 9.55 -10.79
C ARG A 81 -9.92 8.86 -10.89
N PHE A 82 -9.77 7.65 -10.32
CA PHE A 82 -8.55 6.85 -10.48
C PHE A 82 -8.27 6.59 -11.97
N GLN A 83 -9.30 6.17 -12.72
CA GLN A 83 -9.14 5.87 -14.14
C GLN A 83 -8.79 7.10 -14.99
N GLU A 84 -9.35 8.26 -14.68
CA GLU A 84 -8.95 9.54 -15.30
C GLU A 84 -7.48 9.86 -15.06
N LEU A 85 -7.03 9.74 -13.81
CA LEU A 85 -5.68 10.08 -13.39
C LEU A 85 -4.64 9.07 -13.91
N VAL A 86 -4.87 7.78 -13.69
CA VAL A 86 -3.89 6.71 -13.96
C VAL A 86 -3.99 6.19 -15.39
N ARG A 87 -5.14 6.35 -16.05
CA ARG A 87 -5.47 5.84 -17.40
C ARG A 87 -5.40 4.31 -17.51
N ALA A 88 -5.62 3.62 -16.40
CA ALA A 88 -5.68 2.17 -16.30
C ALA A 88 -6.58 1.76 -15.15
N ALA A 89 -7.01 0.50 -15.13
CA ALA A 89 -7.71 -0.06 -13.98
C ALA A 89 -6.77 -0.22 -12.78
N PRO A 90 -7.27 -0.10 -11.53
CA PRO A 90 -6.45 -0.36 -10.36
C PRO A 90 -6.02 -1.83 -10.29
N THR A 91 -4.79 -2.07 -9.84
CA THR A 91 -4.26 -3.44 -9.68
C THR A 91 -4.71 -4.12 -8.40
N HIS A 92 -5.12 -3.32 -7.40
CA HIS A 92 -5.62 -3.74 -6.09
C HIS A 92 -6.44 -2.62 -5.47
N VAL A 93 -7.17 -2.94 -4.43
CA VAL A 93 -8.03 -2.00 -3.69
C VAL A 93 -7.80 -2.16 -2.20
N ASP A 94 -7.67 -1.04 -1.53
CA ASP A 94 -7.65 -0.91 -0.08
C ASP A 94 -8.31 0.41 0.34
N SER A 95 -8.26 0.77 1.60
CA SER A 95 -8.83 2.04 2.05
C SER A 95 -8.05 2.66 3.20
N HIS A 96 -8.08 3.97 3.25
CA HIS A 96 -7.56 4.76 4.34
C HIS A 96 -8.19 4.31 5.67
N HIS A 97 -7.37 4.15 6.70
CA HIS A 97 -7.78 3.63 8.02
C HIS A 97 -8.44 2.25 8.01
N ASP A 98 -8.17 1.41 7.01
CA ASP A 98 -8.76 0.06 6.91
C ASP A 98 -10.31 0.04 6.92
N VAL A 99 -10.99 1.13 6.51
CA VAL A 99 -12.46 1.25 6.51
C VAL A 99 -13.13 0.13 5.70
N HIS A 100 -12.43 -0.41 4.68
CA HIS A 100 -12.90 -1.56 3.89
C HIS A 100 -13.15 -2.83 4.72
N ARG A 101 -12.68 -2.90 5.98
CA ARG A 101 -12.91 -4.02 6.89
C ARG A 101 -14.21 -3.90 7.69
N ASP A 102 -14.86 -2.73 7.67
CA ASP A 102 -16.18 -2.57 8.30
C ASP A 102 -17.19 -3.48 7.60
N PRO A 103 -17.93 -4.33 8.33
CA PRO A 103 -18.89 -5.28 7.74
C PRO A 103 -20.04 -4.58 6.98
N ARG A 104 -20.26 -3.30 7.21
CA ARG A 104 -21.25 -2.47 6.48
C ARG A 104 -20.71 -1.98 5.13
N VAL A 105 -19.38 -1.84 5.02
CA VAL A 105 -18.67 -1.31 3.84
C VAL A 105 -18.19 -2.44 2.92
N LEU A 106 -17.64 -3.50 3.49
CA LEU A 106 -16.99 -4.61 2.78
C LEU A 106 -17.84 -5.23 1.65
N PRO A 107 -19.16 -5.51 1.84
CA PRO A 107 -19.97 -6.12 0.78
C PRO A 107 -20.00 -5.29 -0.52
N HIS A 108 -20.00 -3.97 -0.42
CA HIS A 108 -20.00 -3.08 -1.58
C HIS A 108 -18.69 -3.18 -2.38
N LEU A 109 -17.56 -3.25 -1.68
CA LEU A 109 -16.25 -3.44 -2.31
C LEU A 109 -16.16 -4.80 -2.98
N LEU A 110 -16.53 -5.86 -2.28
CA LEU A 110 -16.47 -7.24 -2.82
C LEU A 110 -17.37 -7.42 -4.03
N ALA A 111 -18.54 -6.79 -4.06
CA ALA A 111 -19.44 -6.82 -5.22
C ALA A 111 -18.82 -6.17 -6.46
N TRP A 112 -18.05 -5.09 -6.30
CA TRP A 112 -17.36 -4.44 -7.41
C TRP A 112 -16.09 -5.22 -7.81
N THR A 113 -15.20 -5.53 -6.85
CA THR A 113 -13.91 -6.17 -7.10
C THR A 113 -14.05 -7.58 -7.63
N GLY A 114 -15.08 -8.32 -7.22
CA GLY A 114 -15.39 -9.66 -7.75
C GLY A 114 -15.71 -9.63 -9.25
N ARG A 115 -16.43 -8.60 -9.74
CA ARG A 115 -16.69 -8.42 -11.17
C ARG A 115 -15.44 -7.96 -11.92
N ALA A 116 -14.62 -7.12 -11.30
CA ALA A 116 -13.42 -6.55 -11.91
C ALA A 116 -12.21 -7.50 -11.87
N GLY A 117 -12.25 -8.56 -11.05
CA GLY A 117 -11.13 -9.49 -10.84
C GLY A 117 -9.96 -8.82 -10.11
N VAL A 118 -10.23 -7.81 -9.26
CA VAL A 118 -9.22 -7.01 -8.56
C VAL A 118 -9.18 -7.43 -7.08
N PRO A 119 -8.02 -7.75 -6.49
CA PRO A 119 -7.92 -8.14 -5.09
C PRO A 119 -8.21 -6.97 -4.14
N VAL A 120 -8.90 -7.26 -3.03
CA VAL A 120 -9.05 -6.37 -1.88
C VAL A 120 -8.08 -6.79 -0.79
N ARG A 121 -7.37 -5.84 -0.19
CA ARG A 121 -6.44 -6.09 0.92
C ARG A 121 -7.13 -6.85 2.06
N GLY A 122 -6.50 -7.95 2.48
CA GLY A 122 -7.01 -8.81 3.56
C GLY A 122 -8.29 -9.61 3.24
N HIS A 123 -8.83 -9.49 2.02
CA HIS A 123 -10.01 -10.22 1.53
C HIS A 123 -9.76 -10.92 0.19
N SER A 124 -8.52 -11.32 -0.05
CA SER A 124 -8.06 -12.08 -1.21
C SER A 124 -7.17 -13.24 -0.76
N ARG A 125 -6.57 -13.97 -1.70
CA ARG A 125 -5.59 -15.02 -1.40
C ARG A 125 -4.24 -14.46 -0.91
N VAL A 126 -4.01 -13.16 -1.07
CA VAL A 126 -2.82 -12.47 -0.57
C VAL A 126 -2.93 -12.29 0.92
N ARG A 127 -2.01 -12.87 1.68
CA ARG A 127 -1.96 -12.67 3.14
C ARG A 127 -1.53 -11.24 3.45
N HIS A 128 -2.18 -10.60 4.41
CA HIS A 128 -1.84 -9.24 4.80
C HIS A 128 -1.00 -9.22 6.09
N LEU A 129 0.25 -8.76 5.98
CA LEU A 129 1.15 -8.50 7.08
C LEU A 129 0.90 -7.08 7.60
N ARG A 130 0.20 -6.97 8.74
CA ARG A 130 -0.24 -5.70 9.33
C ARG A 130 0.72 -5.14 10.37
N LYS A 131 1.75 -5.88 10.75
CA LYS A 131 2.58 -5.57 11.93
C LYS A 131 3.72 -4.58 11.64
N PHE A 132 3.95 -4.21 10.39
CA PHE A 132 4.88 -3.15 10.03
C PHE A 132 4.18 -1.79 10.14
N TYR A 133 4.01 -1.36 11.39
CA TYR A 133 3.33 -0.14 11.77
C TYR A 133 3.94 0.39 13.07
N GLY A 134 4.20 1.69 13.15
CA GLY A 134 4.98 2.31 14.22
C GLY A 134 4.16 2.98 15.31
N GLN A 135 2.84 2.77 15.38
CA GLN A 135 2.00 3.39 16.44
C GLN A 135 0.96 2.41 16.97
N TRP A 136 0.89 2.27 18.28
CA TRP A 136 -0.22 1.59 19.00
C TRP A 136 -0.21 2.02 20.47
N GLY A 137 -1.35 1.87 21.15
CA GLY A 137 -1.48 2.24 22.55
C GLY A 137 -1.30 3.73 22.84
N GLY A 138 -1.34 4.61 21.81
CA GLY A 138 -1.06 6.04 21.94
C GLY A 138 0.43 6.40 21.93
N GLU A 139 1.31 5.43 21.65
CA GLU A 139 2.76 5.59 21.66
C GLU A 139 3.37 5.29 20.28
N THR A 140 4.56 5.85 20.04
CA THR A 140 5.37 5.60 18.86
C THR A 140 6.41 4.50 19.14
N HIS A 141 6.51 3.54 18.21
CA HIS A 141 7.36 2.34 18.29
C HIS A 141 8.26 2.24 17.06
N LEU A 142 9.26 3.11 16.97
CA LEU A 142 10.17 3.18 15.81
C LEU A 142 11.01 1.91 15.63
N GLU A 143 11.27 1.16 16.72
CA GLU A 143 11.97 -0.13 16.67
C GLU A 143 11.20 -1.21 15.89
N GLN A 144 9.88 -1.06 15.74
CA GLN A 144 9.03 -1.99 14.98
C GLN A 144 9.15 -1.77 13.48
N ILE A 145 9.34 -0.52 13.06
CA ILE A 145 9.43 -0.11 11.66
C ILE A 145 10.88 0.17 11.21
N GLY A 146 11.84 0.02 12.11
CA GLY A 146 13.27 0.03 11.78
C GLY A 146 13.72 -1.27 11.11
N VAL A 147 14.95 -1.29 10.61
CA VAL A 147 15.52 -2.43 9.88
C VAL A 147 15.37 -3.73 10.66
N GLU A 148 15.80 -3.77 11.92
CA GLU A 148 15.72 -4.98 12.75
C GLU A 148 14.27 -5.43 12.98
N GLY A 149 13.33 -4.48 13.10
CA GLY A 149 11.90 -4.77 13.18
C GLY A 149 11.39 -5.45 11.92
N LEU A 150 11.72 -4.90 10.74
CA LEU A 150 11.33 -5.48 9.47
C LEU A 150 11.95 -6.87 9.25
N LEU A 151 13.23 -7.07 9.59
CA LEU A 151 13.87 -8.38 9.47
C LEU A 151 13.15 -9.44 10.31
N ARG A 152 12.80 -9.13 11.57
CA ARG A 152 11.99 -10.02 12.41
C ARG A 152 10.63 -10.34 11.80
N LEU A 153 9.97 -9.35 11.20
CA LEU A 153 8.67 -9.55 10.54
C LEU A 153 8.79 -10.43 9.30
N LEU A 154 9.84 -10.26 8.48
CA LEU A 154 10.10 -11.13 7.34
C LEU A 154 10.25 -12.60 7.78
N ASP A 155 10.98 -12.85 8.87
CA ASP A 155 11.16 -14.20 9.42
C ASP A 155 9.86 -14.77 10.00
N ALA A 156 9.09 -13.93 10.70
CA ALA A 156 7.91 -14.38 11.42
C ALA A 156 6.67 -14.55 10.53
N GLU A 157 6.49 -13.71 9.50
CA GLU A 157 5.20 -13.58 8.81
C GLU A 157 5.25 -13.97 7.33
N VAL A 158 6.41 -13.88 6.64
CA VAL A 158 6.49 -14.22 5.22
C VAL A 158 6.66 -15.73 5.07
N ARG A 159 5.62 -16.38 4.58
CA ARG A 159 5.51 -17.83 4.38
C ARG A 159 5.34 -18.14 2.90
N GLU A 160 5.28 -19.44 2.54
CA GLU A 160 4.91 -19.87 1.19
C GLU A 160 3.60 -19.24 0.72
N GLY A 161 3.55 -18.89 -0.57
CA GLY A 161 2.48 -18.11 -1.19
C GLY A 161 2.77 -16.62 -1.15
N VAL A 162 1.78 -15.79 -1.39
CA VAL A 162 1.91 -14.34 -1.51
C VAL A 162 1.57 -13.64 -0.20
N THR A 163 2.43 -12.74 0.24
CA THR A 163 2.21 -11.86 1.40
C THR A 163 2.29 -10.41 0.94
N GLU A 164 1.35 -9.57 1.36
CA GLU A 164 1.39 -8.12 1.23
C GLU A 164 1.83 -7.51 2.56
N LEU A 165 2.85 -6.64 2.52
CA LEU A 165 3.24 -5.74 3.59
C LEU A 165 2.83 -4.34 3.20
N ASN A 166 1.97 -3.69 3.97
CA ASN A 166 1.66 -2.27 3.78
C ASN A 166 2.58 -1.39 4.62
N CYS A 167 2.89 -0.21 4.09
CA CYS A 167 3.79 0.77 4.67
C CYS A 167 3.38 2.21 4.30
N HIS A 168 3.97 3.19 4.99
CA HIS A 168 3.64 4.61 4.82
C HIS A 168 4.91 5.47 4.64
N PRO A 169 5.84 5.13 3.73
CA PRO A 169 7.07 5.89 3.56
C PRO A 169 6.78 7.29 3.01
N GLY A 170 7.56 8.27 3.42
CA GLY A 170 7.42 9.62 2.88
C GLY A 170 8.31 10.64 3.56
N TYR A 171 8.48 11.78 2.90
CA TYR A 171 9.04 12.98 3.51
C TYR A 171 7.93 13.83 4.07
N VAL A 172 8.08 14.24 5.33
CA VAL A 172 7.10 15.11 6.00
C VAL A 172 7.46 16.56 5.76
N GLU A 173 6.61 17.27 5.04
CA GLU A 173 6.79 18.68 4.72
C GLU A 173 6.18 19.58 5.81
N PRO A 174 6.72 20.79 6.03
CA PRO A 174 6.10 21.76 6.94
C PRO A 174 4.62 21.98 6.59
N GLY A 175 3.75 21.84 7.59
CA GLY A 175 2.30 21.98 7.41
C GLY A 175 1.55 20.68 7.07
N PHE A 176 2.22 19.58 6.78
CA PHE A 176 1.57 18.28 6.66
C PHE A 176 1.07 17.81 8.03
N ARG A 177 -0.23 17.64 8.16
CA ARG A 177 -0.86 17.23 9.42
C ARG A 177 -1.17 15.75 9.39
N SER A 178 -0.44 14.96 10.16
CA SER A 178 -0.68 13.54 10.37
C SER A 178 -0.18 13.15 11.76
N SER A 179 -0.90 12.29 12.45
CA SER A 179 -0.38 11.65 13.68
C SER A 179 0.76 10.69 13.36
N TYR A 180 0.79 10.15 12.14
CA TYR A 180 1.84 9.26 11.64
C TYR A 180 2.81 10.07 10.77
N ALA A 181 3.63 10.91 11.39
CA ALA A 181 4.54 11.81 10.70
C ALA A 181 6.01 11.37 10.83
N GLY A 182 6.51 11.26 12.05
CA GLY A 182 7.91 10.87 12.30
C GLY A 182 8.25 9.45 11.82
N GLU A 183 7.27 8.58 11.81
CA GLU A 183 7.38 7.18 11.36
C GLU A 183 7.66 7.07 9.85
N ARG A 184 7.09 7.96 9.04
CA ARG A 184 7.18 7.89 7.57
C ARG A 184 8.61 7.92 7.04
N GLU A 185 9.45 8.78 7.61
CA GLU A 185 10.85 8.86 7.22
C GLU A 185 11.68 7.68 7.76
N VAL A 186 11.27 7.09 8.89
CA VAL A 186 11.89 5.86 9.41
C VAL A 186 11.55 4.70 8.48
N GLU A 187 10.28 4.55 8.09
CA GLU A 187 9.87 3.53 7.13
C GLU A 187 10.60 3.70 5.78
N LEU A 188 10.70 4.93 5.27
CA LEU A 188 11.42 5.21 4.03
C LEU A 188 12.89 4.74 4.10
N ARG A 189 13.60 5.13 5.16
CA ARG A 189 14.99 4.70 5.37
C ARG A 189 15.11 3.20 5.50
N THR A 190 14.18 2.56 6.20
CA THR A 190 14.16 1.09 6.38
C THR A 190 13.94 0.36 5.05
N LEU A 191 12.97 0.81 4.25
CA LEU A 191 12.65 0.19 2.96
C LEU A 191 13.79 0.33 1.93
N CYS A 192 14.61 1.37 2.06
CA CYS A 192 15.78 1.61 1.19
C CYS A 192 17.10 1.04 1.76
N ASP A 193 17.09 0.43 2.95
CA ASP A 193 18.33 -0.08 3.56
C ASP A 193 18.83 -1.34 2.85
N HIS A 194 20.11 -1.36 2.49
CA HIS A 194 20.75 -2.48 1.80
C HIS A 194 20.66 -3.81 2.57
N ARG A 195 20.62 -3.77 3.91
CA ARG A 195 20.47 -4.97 4.76
C ARG A 195 19.11 -5.62 4.54
N VAL A 196 18.08 -4.84 4.26
CA VAL A 196 16.74 -5.36 3.95
C VAL A 196 16.74 -6.04 2.58
N HIS A 197 17.40 -5.45 1.57
CA HIS A 197 17.57 -6.10 0.27
C HIS A 197 18.31 -7.45 0.40
N GLN A 198 19.44 -7.44 1.11
CA GLN A 198 20.20 -8.66 1.34
C GLN A 198 19.37 -9.72 2.07
N ALA A 199 18.64 -9.30 3.10
CA ALA A 199 17.80 -10.20 3.87
C ALA A 199 16.67 -10.86 3.03
N ILE A 200 16.12 -10.15 2.05
CA ILE A 200 15.12 -10.68 1.12
C ILE A 200 15.75 -11.76 0.24
N LEU A 201 16.98 -11.53 -0.27
CA LEU A 201 17.72 -12.50 -1.06
C LEU A 201 18.07 -13.75 -0.26
N ASP A 202 18.63 -13.57 0.95
CA ASP A 202 19.06 -14.67 1.83
C ASP A 202 17.88 -15.58 2.25
N ARG A 203 16.65 -15.02 2.30
CA ARG A 203 15.43 -15.74 2.66
C ARG A 203 14.70 -16.33 1.46
N GLU A 204 15.26 -16.20 0.26
CA GLU A 204 14.66 -16.63 -1.00
C GLU A 204 13.25 -16.05 -1.21
N ILE A 205 13.03 -14.80 -0.75
CA ILE A 205 11.80 -14.07 -0.96
C ILE A 205 11.86 -13.38 -2.32
N ARG A 206 10.82 -13.51 -3.14
CA ARG A 206 10.70 -12.81 -4.41
C ARG A 206 9.79 -11.61 -4.28
N LEU A 207 10.30 -10.43 -4.59
CA LEU A 207 9.50 -9.21 -4.70
C LEU A 207 8.68 -9.27 -5.99
N ILE A 208 7.37 -9.02 -5.86
CA ILE A 208 6.42 -8.96 -6.98
C ILE A 208 5.45 -7.79 -6.80
N GLY A 209 4.84 -7.35 -7.89
CA GLY A 209 3.69 -6.45 -7.85
C GLY A 209 2.36 -7.21 -7.96
N PHE A 210 1.24 -6.51 -7.74
CA PHE A 210 -0.10 -7.12 -7.95
C PHE A 210 -0.36 -7.56 -9.39
N ARG A 211 0.33 -6.96 -10.37
CA ARG A 211 0.25 -7.38 -11.78
C ARG A 211 0.79 -8.79 -12.01
N ASP A 212 1.66 -9.28 -11.12
CA ASP A 212 2.32 -10.57 -11.23
C ASP A 212 1.56 -11.70 -10.52
N LEU A 213 0.47 -11.41 -9.83
CA LEU A 213 -0.27 -12.37 -8.99
C LEU A 213 -0.65 -13.64 -9.77
N ARG A 214 -1.21 -13.50 -10.97
CA ARG A 214 -1.61 -14.66 -11.79
C ARG A 214 -0.41 -15.57 -12.06
N ARG A 215 0.73 -14.98 -12.40
CA ARG A 215 1.96 -15.75 -12.66
C ARG A 215 2.51 -16.40 -11.39
N ALA A 216 2.42 -15.72 -10.24
CA ALA A 216 2.87 -16.26 -8.95
C ALA A 216 1.97 -17.40 -8.46
N GLU A 217 0.69 -17.38 -8.80
CA GLU A 217 -0.29 -18.41 -8.46
C GLU A 217 -0.32 -19.58 -9.46
N GLY A 218 0.45 -19.54 -10.54
CA GLY A 218 0.49 -20.58 -11.57
C GLY A 218 -0.74 -20.60 -12.48
N LEU A 219 -1.44 -19.45 -12.60
CA LEU A 219 -2.64 -19.24 -13.40
C LEU A 219 -2.35 -18.54 -14.74
#